data_fc1ebaae3e298b0733115c8d45e84553
#
_entry.id   fc1ebaae3e298b0733115c8d45e84553
#
_cell.length_a   1.000
_cell.length_b   1.000
_cell.length_c   1.000
_cell.angle_alpha   90.00
_cell.angle_beta   90.00
_cell.angle_gamma   90.00
#
_symmetry.space_group_name_H-M   'P 1'
#
loop_
_entity.id
_entity.type
_entity.pdbx_description
1 polymer ?
#
loop_
_entity_poly.entity_id
_entity_poly.type
_entity_poly.pdbx_seq_one_letter_code
_entity_poly.pdbx_strand_id
1 'polypeptide(L)'
;MLDSGKAFRLRRLSSARDGRYLFVPLDHSMSDGPIVPAAQWDALIGAIVAGGADAIIVHKGRARTVAPETLGGCALVVHLSASTARSPDVNTKVLVAGVEEALRLGADAVSVHVNIGSDTEAEQIADLGAVARSCDDWRMPLIAMAYPRGPRITDPRDPALLAHVVNVAADLGADIVKTSVAGPIDRMAEVVASSPIPVLAAGGPPDGSDLVDYGTAVMATGCHGLAVGRRVFSSPAPASLVARLAAVVHAGTPRAGARSPFPTIMAGAA
;
A
#
# COMPACT_ATOMS: atom_id res chain seq x y z
N MET A 1 5.64 -22.24 2.68
CA MET A 1 4.28 -22.24 2.06
C MET A 1 3.46 -21.25 2.83
N LEU A 2 2.87 -20.23 2.17
CA LEU A 2 1.99 -19.27 2.86
C LEU A 2 0.82 -20.05 3.47
N ASP A 3 0.47 -19.72 4.71
CA ASP A 3 -0.75 -20.24 5.34
C ASP A 3 -1.97 -19.80 4.52
N SER A 4 -2.93 -20.70 4.34
CA SER A 4 -4.09 -20.47 3.47
C SER A 4 -4.85 -19.19 3.78
N GLY A 5 -4.99 -18.83 5.06
CA GLY A 5 -5.69 -17.61 5.49
C GLY A 5 -5.03 -16.33 4.98
N LYS A 6 -3.69 -16.20 5.14
CA LYS A 6 -2.93 -15.05 4.64
C LYS A 6 -2.92 -15.02 3.10
N ALA A 7 -2.77 -16.17 2.44
CA ALA A 7 -2.78 -16.28 0.99
C ALA A 7 -4.11 -15.80 0.37
N PHE A 8 -5.26 -16.16 0.96
CA PHE A 8 -6.56 -15.68 0.52
C PHE A 8 -6.70 -14.16 0.65
N ARG A 9 -6.19 -13.56 1.73
CA ARG A 9 -6.22 -12.11 1.92
C ARG A 9 -5.30 -11.39 0.93
N LEU A 10 -4.04 -11.85 0.75
CA LEU A 10 -3.11 -11.30 -0.22
C LEU A 10 -3.70 -11.32 -1.65
N ARG A 11 -4.42 -12.38 -2.00
CA ARG A 11 -5.08 -12.48 -3.30
C ARG A 11 -6.18 -11.43 -3.50
N ARG A 12 -6.86 -10.99 -2.43
CA ARG A 12 -7.85 -9.90 -2.50
C ARG A 12 -7.22 -8.53 -2.69
N LEU A 13 -5.95 -8.35 -2.29
CA LEU A 13 -5.22 -7.12 -2.51
C LEU A 13 -4.77 -6.90 -3.97
N SER A 14 -4.95 -7.88 -4.87
CA SER A 14 -4.66 -7.77 -6.30
C SER A 14 -5.91 -8.20 -7.08
N SER A 15 -6.70 -7.25 -7.53
CA SER A 15 -7.99 -7.51 -8.18
C SER A 15 -7.83 -8.30 -9.48
N ALA A 16 -6.76 -8.04 -10.23
CA ALA A 16 -6.39 -8.78 -11.44
C ALA A 16 -5.76 -10.14 -11.14
N ARG A 17 -5.41 -10.43 -9.89
CA ARG A 17 -4.74 -11.67 -9.45
C ARG A 17 -3.40 -11.94 -10.13
N ASP A 18 -2.69 -10.89 -10.49
CA ASP A 18 -1.40 -10.91 -11.19
C ASP A 18 -0.20 -10.62 -10.27
N GLY A 19 -0.46 -10.44 -8.96
CA GLY A 19 0.56 -10.06 -7.99
C GLY A 19 1.01 -8.62 -8.11
N ARG A 20 0.24 -7.78 -8.82
CA ARG A 20 0.45 -6.33 -8.93
C ARG A 20 -0.62 -5.59 -8.15
N TYR A 21 -0.30 -4.36 -7.74
CA TYR A 21 -1.09 -3.63 -6.76
C TYR A 21 -1.20 -2.15 -7.09
N LEU A 22 -2.43 -1.65 -7.17
CA LEU A 22 -2.72 -0.21 -7.19
C LEU A 22 -3.42 0.17 -5.88
N PHE A 23 -2.69 0.69 -4.92
CA PHE A 23 -3.24 1.15 -3.65
C PHE A 23 -3.46 2.65 -3.64
N VAL A 24 -4.57 3.09 -3.05
CA VAL A 24 -4.87 4.51 -2.86
C VAL A 24 -4.92 4.84 -1.37
N PRO A 25 -3.80 5.32 -0.79
CA PRO A 25 -3.77 5.78 0.59
C PRO A 25 -4.61 7.04 0.80
N LEU A 26 -5.53 6.98 1.78
CA LEU A 26 -6.42 8.04 2.25
C LEU A 26 -6.20 8.33 3.75
N ASP A 27 -5.05 7.93 4.29
CA ASP A 27 -4.62 8.11 5.67
C ASP A 27 -4.08 9.53 5.97
N HIS A 28 -3.92 10.34 4.94
CA HIS A 28 -3.32 11.68 5.00
C HIS A 28 -4.06 12.67 5.90
N SER A 29 -5.35 12.44 6.19
CA SER A 29 -6.10 13.33 7.09
C SER A 29 -5.53 13.38 8.52
N MET A 30 -4.80 12.34 8.93
CA MET A 30 -4.11 12.31 10.21
C MET A 30 -2.89 13.23 10.22
N SER A 31 -2.12 13.25 9.13
CA SER A 31 -0.90 14.05 9.01
C SER A 31 -1.17 15.49 8.60
N ASP A 32 -2.00 15.69 7.56
CA ASP A 32 -2.06 16.94 6.80
C ASP A 32 -3.39 17.69 7.00
N GLY A 33 -4.41 17.04 7.56
CA GLY A 33 -5.77 17.57 7.70
C GLY A 33 -6.75 16.97 6.68
N PRO A 34 -8.00 17.46 6.63
CA PRO A 34 -9.05 16.87 5.81
C PRO A 34 -8.67 16.81 4.33
N ILE A 35 -8.74 15.62 3.72
CA ILE A 35 -8.42 15.40 2.31
C ILE A 35 -9.56 15.82 1.36
N VAL A 36 -10.81 15.71 1.84
CA VAL A 36 -12.02 16.23 1.20
C VAL A 36 -13.02 16.65 2.29
N PRO A 37 -14.02 17.51 1.99
CA PRO A 37 -15.16 17.72 2.87
C PRO A 37 -15.85 16.41 3.23
N ALA A 38 -16.36 16.29 4.45
CA ALA A 38 -16.97 15.05 4.94
C ALA A 38 -18.11 14.54 4.02
N ALA A 39 -18.89 15.44 3.47
CA ALA A 39 -19.99 15.10 2.54
C ALA A 39 -19.52 14.54 1.18
N GLN A 40 -18.24 14.66 0.85
CA GLN A 40 -17.65 14.14 -0.40
C GLN A 40 -16.89 12.82 -0.20
N TRP A 41 -16.82 12.32 1.04
CA TRP A 41 -16.02 11.14 1.36
C TRP A 41 -16.45 9.90 0.59
N ASP A 42 -17.75 9.56 0.61
CA ASP A 42 -18.29 8.37 -0.07
C ASP A 42 -18.16 8.49 -1.59
N ALA A 43 -18.39 9.70 -2.13
CA ALA A 43 -18.21 9.96 -3.56
C ALA A 43 -16.75 9.77 -4.00
N LEU A 44 -15.78 10.19 -3.18
CA LEU A 44 -14.36 9.97 -3.44
C LEU A 44 -14.01 8.48 -3.44
N ILE A 45 -14.46 7.72 -2.44
CA ILE A 45 -14.23 6.28 -2.38
C ILE A 45 -14.87 5.60 -3.59
N GLY A 46 -16.12 5.91 -3.90
CA GLY A 46 -16.82 5.37 -5.07
C GLY A 46 -16.07 5.64 -6.38
N ALA A 47 -15.52 6.85 -6.55
CA ALA A 47 -14.72 7.20 -7.73
C ALA A 47 -13.41 6.41 -7.81
N ILE A 48 -12.71 6.21 -6.68
CA ILE A 48 -11.47 5.42 -6.60
C ILE A 48 -11.75 3.95 -6.96
N VAL A 49 -12.80 3.39 -6.39
CA VAL A 49 -13.22 2.00 -6.64
C VAL A 49 -13.65 1.80 -8.09
N ALA A 50 -14.47 2.71 -8.62
CA ALA A 50 -14.90 2.68 -10.04
C ALA A 50 -13.72 2.78 -11.00
N GLY A 51 -12.64 3.47 -10.61
CA GLY A 51 -11.39 3.53 -11.37
C GLY A 51 -10.59 2.22 -11.35
N GLY A 52 -10.91 1.29 -10.46
CA GLY A 52 -10.27 -0.03 -10.40
C GLY A 52 -9.04 -0.05 -9.48
N ALA A 53 -9.03 0.72 -8.40
CA ALA A 53 -8.06 0.55 -7.32
C ALA A 53 -8.21 -0.84 -6.69
N ASP A 54 -7.09 -1.48 -6.35
CA ASP A 54 -7.08 -2.78 -5.66
C ASP A 54 -7.39 -2.63 -4.18
N ALA A 55 -6.91 -1.57 -3.55
CA ALA A 55 -7.18 -1.29 -2.14
C ALA A 55 -7.19 0.21 -1.84
N ILE A 56 -7.98 0.58 -0.83
CA ILE A 56 -7.84 1.86 -0.13
C ILE A 56 -7.15 1.63 1.21
N ILE A 57 -6.37 2.62 1.67
CA ILE A 57 -5.70 2.58 2.97
C ILE A 57 -6.23 3.74 3.82
N VAL A 58 -6.82 3.43 4.96
CA VAL A 58 -7.46 4.41 5.86
C VAL A 58 -7.12 4.14 7.32
N HIS A 59 -7.25 5.13 8.19
CA HIS A 59 -7.22 4.91 9.64
C HIS A 59 -8.54 4.31 10.15
N LYS A 60 -8.49 3.65 11.31
CA LYS A 60 -9.60 2.94 11.95
C LYS A 60 -10.90 3.76 12.06
N GLY A 61 -10.80 5.06 12.35
CA GLY A 61 -11.96 5.93 12.46
C GLY A 61 -12.66 6.12 11.11
N ARG A 62 -11.88 6.23 10.03
CA ARG A 62 -12.41 6.33 8.66
C ARG A 62 -12.91 4.99 8.14
N ALA A 63 -12.27 3.88 8.50
CA ALA A 63 -12.73 2.55 8.13
C ALA A 63 -14.20 2.30 8.57
N ARG A 64 -14.60 2.82 9.73
CA ARG A 64 -15.97 2.72 10.25
C ARG A 64 -17.01 3.48 9.42
N THR A 65 -16.58 4.44 8.60
CA THR A 65 -17.47 5.27 7.77
C THR A 65 -17.51 4.84 6.32
N VAL A 66 -16.76 3.81 5.94
CA VAL A 66 -16.77 3.26 4.58
C VAL A 66 -17.97 2.30 4.48
N ALA A 67 -18.87 2.58 3.54
CA ALA A 67 -19.99 1.68 3.27
C ALA A 67 -19.49 0.43 2.54
N PRO A 68 -19.76 -0.78 3.02
CA PRO A 68 -19.28 -2.03 2.38
C PRO A 68 -19.68 -2.13 0.90
N GLU A 69 -20.86 -1.64 0.55
CA GLU A 69 -21.38 -1.65 -0.80
C GLU A 69 -20.54 -0.78 -1.76
N THR A 70 -19.94 0.29 -1.23
CA THR A 70 -19.08 1.18 -2.01
C THR A 70 -17.74 0.53 -2.33
N LEU A 71 -17.21 -0.33 -1.46
CA LEU A 71 -15.94 -1.03 -1.69
C LEU A 71 -16.03 -2.07 -2.80
N GLY A 72 -17.17 -2.77 -2.94
CA GLY A 72 -17.32 -3.83 -3.92
C GLY A 72 -16.19 -4.87 -3.81
N GLY A 73 -15.33 -4.93 -4.85
CA GLY A 73 -14.16 -5.81 -4.88
C GLY A 73 -12.84 -5.17 -4.41
N CYS A 74 -12.84 -3.88 -4.08
CA CYS A 74 -11.67 -3.16 -3.59
C CYS A 74 -11.38 -3.53 -2.13
N ALA A 75 -10.15 -3.86 -1.81
CA ALA A 75 -9.76 -4.28 -0.47
C ALA A 75 -9.67 -3.09 0.51
N LEU A 76 -9.94 -3.37 1.78
CA LEU A 76 -9.78 -2.41 2.88
C LEU A 76 -8.48 -2.68 3.63
N VAL A 77 -7.59 -1.68 3.66
CA VAL A 77 -6.38 -1.71 4.48
C VAL A 77 -6.51 -0.70 5.62
N VAL A 78 -6.29 -1.16 6.86
CA VAL A 78 -6.28 -0.27 8.03
C VAL A 78 -4.84 0.11 8.38
N HIS A 79 -4.56 1.42 8.37
CA HIS A 79 -3.27 1.96 8.76
C HIS A 79 -3.17 2.10 10.27
N LEU A 80 -2.14 1.47 10.85
CA LEU A 80 -1.99 1.34 12.31
C LEU A 80 -1.12 2.43 12.93
N SER A 81 -0.23 3.08 12.15
CA SER A 81 0.69 4.11 12.63
C SER A 81 0.12 5.52 12.43
N ALA A 82 0.47 6.44 13.31
CA ALA A 82 0.06 7.83 13.17
C ALA A 82 1.17 8.81 13.58
N SER A 83 1.15 9.97 12.97
CA SER A 83 1.76 11.21 13.44
C SER A 83 1.11 12.39 12.72
N THR A 84 1.30 13.60 13.23
CA THR A 84 0.76 14.81 12.61
C THR A 84 1.90 15.74 12.17
N ALA A 85 1.66 16.58 11.17
CA ALA A 85 2.58 17.64 10.74
C ALA A 85 2.79 18.70 11.84
N ARG A 86 2.05 18.63 12.95
CA ARG A 86 2.19 19.50 14.13
C ARG A 86 3.11 18.93 15.20
N SER A 87 3.55 17.67 15.06
CA SER A 87 4.53 17.07 15.97
C SER A 87 5.88 17.80 15.86
N PRO A 88 6.61 17.96 16.96
CA PRO A 88 7.99 18.47 16.93
C PRO A 88 8.91 17.64 16.01
N ASP A 89 8.70 16.32 15.98
CA ASP A 89 9.32 15.41 15.02
C ASP A 89 8.24 14.70 14.19
N VAL A 90 8.14 15.08 12.93
CA VAL A 90 7.19 14.50 11.97
C VAL A 90 7.56 13.07 11.53
N ASN A 91 8.81 12.64 11.82
CA ASN A 91 9.29 11.31 11.48
C ASN A 91 8.95 10.28 12.57
N THR A 92 8.66 10.73 13.78
CA THR A 92 8.14 9.87 14.85
C THR A 92 6.79 9.29 14.44
N LYS A 93 6.64 7.98 14.58
CA LYS A 93 5.39 7.24 14.37
C LYS A 93 5.04 6.46 15.61
N VAL A 94 3.75 6.42 15.93
CA VAL A 94 3.23 5.66 17.07
C VAL A 94 2.09 4.77 16.59
N LEU A 95 1.93 3.59 17.19
CA LEU A 95 0.77 2.74 16.93
C LEU A 95 -0.48 3.32 17.59
N VAL A 96 -1.57 3.40 16.82
CA VAL A 96 -2.88 3.91 17.26
C VAL A 96 -3.98 2.88 17.08
N ALA A 97 -3.68 1.72 16.52
CA ALA A 97 -4.59 0.58 16.36
C ALA A 97 -3.81 -0.73 16.40
N GLY A 98 -4.52 -1.84 16.64
CA GLY A 98 -3.99 -3.20 16.59
C GLY A 98 -4.60 -4.02 15.47
N VAL A 99 -4.01 -5.20 15.21
CA VAL A 99 -4.45 -6.14 14.16
C VAL A 99 -5.86 -6.65 14.44
N GLU A 100 -6.18 -6.96 15.70
CA GLU A 100 -7.49 -7.46 16.12
C GLU A 100 -8.59 -6.39 15.94
N GLU A 101 -8.24 -5.11 16.15
CA GLU A 101 -9.16 -4.01 15.87
C GLU A 101 -9.42 -3.89 14.37
N ALA A 102 -8.38 -3.99 13.55
CA ALA A 102 -8.50 -3.99 12.09
C ALA A 102 -9.35 -5.16 11.57
N LEU A 103 -9.18 -6.36 12.14
CA LEU A 103 -10.01 -7.53 11.83
C LEU A 103 -11.49 -7.28 12.09
N ARG A 104 -11.82 -6.71 13.25
CA ARG A 104 -13.21 -6.38 13.60
C ARG A 104 -13.82 -5.31 12.69
N LEU A 105 -12.98 -4.50 12.03
CA LEU A 105 -13.38 -3.52 11.03
C LEU A 105 -13.51 -4.09 9.61
N GLY A 106 -13.25 -5.40 9.44
CA GLY A 106 -13.35 -6.07 8.14
C GLY A 106 -12.12 -5.84 7.24
N ALA A 107 -10.98 -5.47 7.80
CA ALA A 107 -9.76 -5.24 7.01
C ALA A 107 -9.26 -6.51 6.31
N ASP A 108 -8.82 -6.36 5.07
CA ASP A 108 -8.12 -7.38 4.30
C ASP A 108 -6.62 -7.40 4.58
N ALA A 109 -6.06 -6.26 5.00
CA ALA A 109 -4.66 -6.10 5.39
C ALA A 109 -4.52 -4.95 6.40
N VAL A 110 -3.36 -4.88 7.03
CA VAL A 110 -2.94 -3.73 7.83
C VAL A 110 -1.67 -3.11 7.27
N SER A 111 -1.41 -1.85 7.62
CA SER A 111 -0.16 -1.19 7.27
C SER A 111 0.47 -0.48 8.46
N VAL A 112 1.80 -0.48 8.51
CA VAL A 112 2.62 0.21 9.52
C VAL A 112 3.63 1.09 8.81
N HIS A 113 3.90 2.27 9.36
CA HIS A 113 4.90 3.19 8.84
C HIS A 113 6.17 3.13 9.69
N VAL A 114 7.32 2.99 9.03
CA VAL A 114 8.64 2.99 9.66
C VAL A 114 9.57 3.93 8.90
N ASN A 115 10.21 4.86 9.62
CA ASN A 115 11.21 5.78 9.09
C ASN A 115 12.60 5.36 9.54
N ILE A 116 13.39 4.78 8.65
CA ILE A 116 14.79 4.41 8.88
C ILE A 116 15.64 5.68 8.82
N GLY A 117 16.45 5.91 9.84
CA GLY A 117 17.22 7.14 10.05
C GLY A 117 16.52 8.19 10.94
N SER A 118 15.31 7.92 11.42
CA SER A 118 14.59 8.71 12.43
C SER A 118 15.25 8.60 13.79
N ASP A 119 15.07 9.59 14.67
CA ASP A 119 15.52 9.51 16.05
C ASP A 119 14.76 8.47 16.89
N THR A 120 13.57 8.10 16.45
CA THR A 120 12.71 7.04 17.03
C THR A 120 12.70 5.76 16.21
N GLU A 121 13.76 5.49 15.44
CA GLU A 121 13.86 4.29 14.59
C GLU A 121 13.71 2.99 15.39
N ALA A 122 14.35 2.91 16.56
CA ALA A 122 14.33 1.69 17.37
C ALA A 122 12.90 1.33 17.83
N GLU A 123 12.11 2.31 18.24
CA GLU A 123 10.72 2.13 18.63
C GLU A 123 9.85 1.74 17.43
N GLN A 124 10.07 2.37 16.27
CA GLN A 124 9.32 2.07 15.05
C GLN A 124 9.62 0.66 14.52
N ILE A 125 10.86 0.19 14.63
CA ILE A 125 11.27 -1.19 14.31
C ILE A 125 10.62 -2.17 15.29
N ALA A 126 10.60 -1.86 16.57
CA ALA A 126 9.95 -2.70 17.59
C ALA A 126 8.43 -2.80 17.33
N ASP A 127 7.78 -1.68 16.99
CA ASP A 127 6.37 -1.63 16.62
C ASP A 127 6.07 -2.50 15.38
N LEU A 128 6.90 -2.40 14.33
CA LEU A 128 6.75 -3.23 13.13
C LEU A 128 6.86 -4.73 13.47
N GLY A 129 7.85 -5.11 14.28
CA GLY A 129 8.04 -6.51 14.69
C GLY A 129 6.88 -7.03 15.55
N ALA A 130 6.33 -6.20 16.44
CA ALA A 130 5.17 -6.56 17.27
C ALA A 130 3.91 -6.76 16.40
N VAL A 131 3.67 -5.85 15.44
CA VAL A 131 2.55 -5.97 14.50
C VAL A 131 2.73 -7.18 13.59
N ALA A 132 3.95 -7.46 13.09
CA ALA A 132 4.22 -8.63 12.25
C ALA A 132 3.85 -9.93 12.97
N ARG A 133 4.22 -10.09 14.26
CA ARG A 133 3.81 -11.24 15.08
C ARG A 133 2.30 -11.36 15.16
N SER A 134 1.59 -10.28 15.48
CA SER A 134 0.13 -10.31 15.53
C SER A 134 -0.49 -10.62 14.17
N CYS A 135 0.11 -10.13 13.08
CA CYS A 135 -0.31 -10.47 11.72
C CYS A 135 -0.16 -11.97 11.42
N ASP A 136 0.89 -12.60 11.91
CA ASP A 136 1.08 -14.06 11.76
C ASP A 136 0.06 -14.84 12.58
N ASP A 137 -0.24 -14.43 13.81
CA ASP A 137 -1.26 -15.06 14.65
C ASP A 137 -2.65 -15.03 13.99
N TRP A 138 -2.99 -13.90 13.35
CA TRP A 138 -4.31 -13.66 12.74
C TRP A 138 -4.35 -13.90 11.24
N ARG A 139 -3.27 -14.34 10.61
CA ARG A 139 -3.17 -14.54 9.16
C ARG A 139 -3.53 -13.28 8.37
N MET A 140 -3.15 -12.12 8.92
CA MET A 140 -3.37 -10.81 8.33
C MET A 140 -2.15 -10.41 7.48
N PRO A 141 -2.33 -9.98 6.22
CA PRO A 141 -1.24 -9.38 5.45
C PRO A 141 -0.75 -8.08 6.08
N LEU A 142 0.58 -7.89 6.09
CA LEU A 142 1.24 -6.71 6.58
C LEU A 142 1.91 -5.93 5.45
N ILE A 143 1.54 -4.68 5.29
CA ILE A 143 2.17 -3.73 4.38
C ILE A 143 3.08 -2.81 5.20
N ALA A 144 4.39 -2.89 5.01
CA ALA A 144 5.31 -1.93 5.60
C ALA A 144 5.43 -0.70 4.69
N MET A 145 5.09 0.48 5.21
CA MET A 145 5.41 1.77 4.60
C MET A 145 6.77 2.21 5.13
N ALA A 146 7.85 1.71 4.54
CA ALA A 146 9.20 1.89 5.01
C ALA A 146 9.95 2.93 4.18
N TYR A 147 10.51 3.94 4.82
CA TYR A 147 11.16 5.06 4.15
C TYR A 147 12.49 5.44 4.81
N PRO A 148 13.50 5.81 4.02
CA PRO A 148 14.68 6.49 4.55
C PRO A 148 14.30 7.94 4.88
N ARG A 149 14.02 8.23 6.15
CA ARG A 149 13.64 9.56 6.63
C ARG A 149 14.15 9.79 8.04
N GLY A 150 14.78 10.93 8.24
CA GLY A 150 15.30 11.33 9.53
C GLY A 150 16.54 12.21 9.38
N PRO A 151 17.08 12.72 10.49
CA PRO A 151 18.20 13.66 10.46
C PRO A 151 19.50 13.04 9.95
N ARG A 152 19.60 11.71 9.93
CA ARG A 152 20.79 10.98 9.43
C ARG A 152 20.71 10.62 7.94
N ILE A 153 19.64 10.99 7.25
CA ILE A 153 19.43 10.68 5.83
C ILE A 153 19.85 11.87 4.98
N THR A 154 20.90 11.70 4.19
CA THR A 154 21.41 12.71 3.27
C THR A 154 20.74 12.67 1.91
N ASP A 155 20.48 11.47 1.39
CA ASP A 155 19.76 11.26 0.14
C ASP A 155 18.68 10.17 0.33
N PRO A 156 17.40 10.56 0.45
CA PRO A 156 16.30 9.59 0.62
C PRO A 156 15.98 8.80 -0.67
N ARG A 157 16.68 9.09 -1.77
CA ARG A 157 16.50 8.41 -3.06
C ARG A 157 17.70 7.55 -3.45
N ASP A 158 18.69 7.41 -2.58
CA ASP A 158 19.83 6.52 -2.82
C ASP A 158 19.36 5.07 -2.96
N PRO A 159 19.64 4.40 -4.11
CA PRO A 159 19.23 3.03 -4.35
C PRO A 159 19.77 2.01 -3.33
N ALA A 160 21.00 2.17 -2.85
CA ALA A 160 21.58 1.26 -1.87
C ALA A 160 20.87 1.39 -0.51
N LEU A 161 20.54 2.61 -0.12
CA LEU A 161 19.77 2.86 1.09
C LEU A 161 18.33 2.35 0.98
N LEU A 162 17.67 2.55 -0.16
CA LEU A 162 16.34 2.01 -0.42
C LEU A 162 16.34 0.48 -0.42
N ALA A 163 17.36 -0.16 -1.00
CA ALA A 163 17.55 -1.60 -0.94
C ALA A 163 17.67 -2.11 0.51
N HIS A 164 18.43 -1.40 1.36
CA HIS A 164 18.47 -1.70 2.79
C HIS A 164 17.10 -1.57 3.45
N VAL A 165 16.40 -0.46 3.24
CA VAL A 165 15.07 -0.21 3.85
C VAL A 165 14.04 -1.27 3.48
N VAL A 166 13.99 -1.73 2.23
CA VAL A 166 13.04 -2.77 1.83
C VAL A 166 13.40 -4.13 2.43
N ASN A 167 14.68 -4.44 2.61
CA ASN A 167 15.11 -5.67 3.28
C ASN A 167 14.81 -5.64 4.78
N VAL A 168 14.98 -4.52 5.48
CA VAL A 168 14.56 -4.37 6.88
C VAL A 168 13.06 -4.69 7.02
N ALA A 169 12.21 -4.19 6.12
CA ALA A 169 10.78 -4.50 6.15
C ALA A 169 10.50 -6.00 5.95
N ALA A 170 11.20 -6.63 5.01
CA ALA A 170 11.07 -8.07 4.72
C ALA A 170 11.53 -8.94 5.89
N ASP A 171 12.70 -8.65 6.46
CA ASP A 171 13.29 -9.39 7.58
C ASP A 171 12.41 -9.30 8.84
N LEU A 172 11.66 -8.21 9.00
CA LEU A 172 10.72 -8.03 10.11
C LEU A 172 9.32 -8.61 9.83
N GLY A 173 9.13 -9.29 8.70
CA GLY A 173 7.91 -10.07 8.43
C GLY A 173 6.82 -9.33 7.67
N ALA A 174 7.14 -8.25 6.96
CA ALA A 174 6.19 -7.63 6.03
C ALA A 174 5.95 -8.54 4.82
N ASP A 175 4.71 -8.56 4.33
CA ASP A 175 4.32 -9.28 3.10
C ASP A 175 4.48 -8.41 1.85
N ILE A 176 4.38 -7.10 2.00
CA ILE A 176 4.52 -6.10 0.93
C ILE A 176 5.24 -4.89 1.52
N VAL A 177 6.15 -4.28 0.78
CA VAL A 177 6.78 -3.03 1.17
C VAL A 177 6.43 -1.90 0.21
N LYS A 178 6.07 -0.73 0.76
CA LYS A 178 5.92 0.53 0.05
C LYS A 178 7.05 1.46 0.44
N THR A 179 7.79 1.97 -0.56
CA THR A 179 8.92 2.88 -0.31
C THR A 179 9.00 4.01 -1.35
N SER A 180 9.93 4.93 -1.15
CA SER A 180 10.25 5.98 -2.13
C SER A 180 10.85 5.39 -3.40
N VAL A 181 10.85 6.18 -4.48
CA VAL A 181 11.47 5.79 -5.74
C VAL A 181 12.90 6.31 -5.80
N ALA A 182 13.80 5.45 -6.24
CA ALA A 182 15.22 5.77 -6.40
C ALA A 182 15.45 6.95 -7.36
N GLY A 183 16.57 7.59 -7.19
CA GLY A 183 17.07 8.62 -8.09
C GLY A 183 18.41 8.23 -8.69
N PRO A 184 18.50 8.14 -10.04
CA PRO A 184 17.42 8.20 -11.04
C PRO A 184 16.47 6.99 -11.00
N ILE A 185 15.30 7.10 -11.66
CA ILE A 185 14.17 6.15 -11.53
C ILE A 185 14.51 4.73 -12.01
N ASP A 186 15.34 4.59 -13.03
CA ASP A 186 15.79 3.32 -13.59
C ASP A 186 16.56 2.47 -12.56
N ARG A 187 17.28 3.12 -11.63
CA ARG A 187 17.96 2.44 -10.54
C ARG A 187 16.99 1.81 -9.50
N MET A 188 15.70 2.07 -9.60
CA MET A 188 14.72 1.36 -8.80
C MET A 188 14.72 -0.15 -9.09
N ALA A 189 15.19 -0.58 -10.27
CA ALA A 189 15.38 -2.00 -10.59
C ALA A 189 16.35 -2.70 -9.64
N GLU A 190 17.39 -2.02 -9.15
CA GLU A 190 18.33 -2.56 -8.16
C GLU A 190 17.64 -2.80 -6.81
N VAL A 191 16.77 -1.87 -6.40
CA VAL A 191 15.98 -1.98 -5.16
C VAL A 191 15.02 -3.16 -5.24
N VAL A 192 14.30 -3.28 -6.35
CA VAL A 192 13.36 -4.39 -6.58
C VAL A 192 14.08 -5.73 -6.59
N ALA A 193 15.23 -5.82 -7.30
CA ALA A 193 16.00 -7.06 -7.39
C ALA A 193 16.58 -7.52 -6.03
N SER A 194 16.77 -6.59 -5.09
CA SER A 194 17.26 -6.91 -3.75
C SER A 194 16.17 -7.34 -2.77
N SER A 195 14.89 -7.11 -3.08
CA SER A 195 13.78 -7.36 -2.17
C SER A 195 13.22 -8.77 -2.32
N PRO A 196 13.08 -9.55 -1.22
CA PRO A 196 12.42 -10.86 -1.25
C PRO A 196 10.89 -10.76 -1.27
N ILE A 197 10.31 -9.55 -1.10
CA ILE A 197 8.88 -9.30 -1.09
C ILE A 197 8.49 -8.25 -2.14
N PRO A 198 7.21 -8.20 -2.57
CA PRO A 198 6.73 -7.19 -3.50
C PRO A 198 7.03 -5.76 -3.05
N VAL A 199 7.58 -4.95 -3.96
CA VAL A 199 7.89 -3.53 -3.74
C VAL A 199 6.88 -2.65 -4.47
N LEU A 200 6.21 -1.77 -3.73
CA LEU A 200 5.32 -0.75 -4.25
C LEU A 200 5.99 0.62 -4.18
N ALA A 201 5.97 1.32 -5.28
CA ALA A 201 6.47 2.69 -5.32
C ALA A 201 5.45 3.67 -4.75
N ALA A 202 5.91 4.55 -3.87
CA ALA A 202 5.12 5.68 -3.41
C ALA A 202 4.88 6.67 -4.56
N GLY A 203 3.71 7.29 -4.61
CA GLY A 203 3.37 8.32 -5.59
C GLY A 203 4.45 9.40 -5.67
N GLY A 204 4.83 9.75 -6.89
CA GLY A 204 5.96 10.61 -7.21
C GLY A 204 5.93 12.00 -6.61
N PRO A 205 7.01 12.77 -6.79
CA PRO A 205 7.14 14.11 -6.26
C PRO A 205 6.06 15.04 -6.85
N PRO A 206 5.73 16.12 -6.15
CA PRO A 206 4.71 17.09 -6.59
C PRO A 206 5.30 18.10 -7.62
N ASP A 207 6.08 17.65 -8.59
CA ASP A 207 6.79 18.48 -9.57
C ASP A 207 5.96 18.78 -10.84
N GLY A 208 4.68 18.40 -10.84
CA GLY A 208 3.80 18.61 -12.00
C GLY A 208 3.94 17.58 -13.12
N SER A 209 4.85 16.61 -13.03
CA SER A 209 5.00 15.53 -14.01
C SER A 209 3.72 14.71 -14.15
N ASP A 210 3.46 14.16 -15.36
CA ASP A 210 2.31 13.29 -15.57
C ASP A 210 2.46 12.02 -14.71
N LEU A 211 1.43 11.72 -13.93
CA LEU A 211 1.47 10.61 -12.99
C LEU A 211 1.39 9.24 -13.69
N VAL A 212 0.80 9.17 -14.88
CA VAL A 212 0.67 7.93 -15.66
C VAL A 212 2.01 7.61 -16.34
N ASP A 213 2.70 8.63 -16.86
CA ASP A 213 4.05 8.47 -17.40
C ASP A 213 5.04 8.05 -16.30
N TYR A 214 4.95 8.69 -15.13
CA TYR A 214 5.70 8.27 -13.94
C TYR A 214 5.39 6.83 -13.56
N GLY A 215 4.12 6.45 -13.48
CA GLY A 215 3.70 5.08 -13.18
C GLY A 215 4.24 4.07 -14.19
N THR A 216 4.24 4.42 -15.47
CA THR A 216 4.79 3.59 -16.55
C THR A 216 6.29 3.38 -16.38
N ALA A 217 7.04 4.45 -16.09
CA ALA A 217 8.48 4.36 -15.84
C ALA A 217 8.80 3.51 -14.60
N VAL A 218 8.03 3.67 -13.52
CA VAL A 218 8.18 2.86 -12.30
C VAL A 218 7.89 1.38 -12.56
N MET A 219 6.80 1.06 -13.25
CA MET A 219 6.45 -0.33 -13.55
C MET A 219 7.49 -1.01 -14.46
N ALA A 220 8.14 -0.24 -15.35
CA ALA A 220 9.22 -0.74 -16.20
C ALA A 220 10.47 -1.17 -15.40
N THR A 221 10.65 -0.69 -14.17
CA THR A 221 11.76 -1.12 -13.29
C THR A 221 11.52 -2.46 -12.59
N GLY A 222 10.35 -3.08 -12.78
CA GLY A 222 9.98 -4.32 -12.12
C GLY A 222 9.24 -4.14 -10.79
N CYS A 223 8.90 -2.91 -10.39
CA CYS A 223 8.04 -2.68 -9.23
C CYS A 223 6.72 -3.46 -9.37
N HIS A 224 6.21 -3.93 -8.23
CA HIS A 224 4.98 -4.73 -8.19
C HIS A 224 3.72 -3.85 -8.13
N GLY A 225 3.86 -2.54 -8.10
CA GLY A 225 2.72 -1.64 -8.11
C GLY A 225 3.01 -0.24 -7.62
N LEU A 226 1.92 0.50 -7.51
CA LEU A 226 1.91 1.91 -7.10
C LEU A 226 1.04 2.11 -5.86
N ALA A 227 1.45 3.01 -4.98
CA ALA A 227 0.62 3.47 -3.87
C ALA A 227 0.53 5.01 -3.92
N VAL A 228 -0.55 5.52 -4.50
CA VAL A 228 -0.74 6.93 -4.86
C VAL A 228 -1.96 7.51 -4.14
N GLY A 229 -1.73 8.39 -3.16
CA GLY A 229 -2.81 9.07 -2.40
C GLY A 229 -3.10 10.47 -2.91
N ARG A 230 -2.26 11.44 -2.54
CA ARG A 230 -2.47 12.88 -2.76
C ARG A 230 -2.82 13.24 -4.21
N ARG A 231 -2.09 12.73 -5.17
CA ARG A 231 -2.33 12.99 -6.61
C ARG A 231 -3.69 12.43 -7.08
N VAL A 232 -4.22 11.39 -6.44
CA VAL A 232 -5.54 10.82 -6.75
C VAL A 232 -6.64 11.65 -6.10
N PHE A 233 -6.61 11.84 -4.79
CA PHE A 233 -7.72 12.53 -4.12
C PHE A 233 -7.76 14.05 -4.37
N SER A 234 -6.66 14.66 -4.84
CA SER A 234 -6.62 16.06 -5.29
C SER A 234 -6.94 16.20 -6.79
N SER A 235 -7.16 15.11 -7.51
CA SER A 235 -7.50 15.15 -8.93
C SER A 235 -8.94 15.63 -9.13
N PRO A 236 -9.23 16.47 -10.12
CA PRO A 236 -10.61 16.81 -10.49
C PRO A 236 -11.39 15.62 -11.08
N ALA A 237 -10.69 14.56 -11.51
CA ALA A 237 -11.28 13.37 -12.10
C ALA A 237 -10.63 12.08 -11.54
N PRO A 238 -10.81 11.77 -10.24
CA PRO A 238 -10.10 10.68 -9.58
C PRO A 238 -10.39 9.31 -10.21
N ALA A 239 -11.62 9.02 -10.62
CA ALA A 239 -11.98 7.76 -11.29
C ALA A 239 -11.19 7.55 -12.60
N SER A 240 -11.10 8.55 -13.44
CA SER A 240 -10.37 8.49 -14.71
C SER A 240 -8.87 8.32 -14.49
N LEU A 241 -8.29 9.05 -13.50
CA LEU A 241 -6.89 8.93 -13.18
C LEU A 241 -6.55 7.54 -12.64
N VAL A 242 -7.35 7.01 -11.72
CA VAL A 242 -7.17 5.66 -11.17
C VAL A 242 -7.30 4.61 -12.28
N ALA A 243 -8.26 4.76 -13.23
CA ALA A 243 -8.41 3.83 -14.36
C ALA A 243 -7.17 3.80 -15.27
N ARG A 244 -6.56 4.95 -15.53
CA ARG A 244 -5.31 5.03 -16.31
C ARG A 244 -4.15 4.37 -15.56
N LEU A 245 -4.04 4.59 -14.25
CA LEU A 245 -3.01 3.95 -13.41
C LEU A 245 -3.23 2.44 -13.31
N ALA A 246 -4.47 1.98 -13.17
CA ALA A 246 -4.80 0.55 -13.14
C ALA A 246 -4.41 -0.13 -14.47
N ALA A 247 -4.64 0.55 -15.61
CA ALA A 247 -4.21 0.04 -16.91
C ALA A 247 -2.69 -0.09 -17.03
N VAL A 248 -1.92 0.81 -16.40
CA VAL A 248 -0.45 0.73 -16.36
C VAL A 248 0.01 -0.39 -15.42
N VAL A 249 -0.54 -0.45 -14.20
CA VAL A 249 -0.14 -1.43 -13.19
C VAL A 249 -0.43 -2.86 -13.66
N HIS A 250 -1.59 -3.09 -14.24
CA HIS A 250 -2.04 -4.41 -14.71
C HIS A 250 -1.81 -4.63 -16.21
N ALA A 251 -0.89 -3.87 -16.85
CA ALA A 251 -0.58 -4.04 -18.25
C ALA A 251 -0.14 -5.49 -18.55
N GLY A 252 -0.77 -6.09 -19.58
CA GLY A 252 -0.48 -7.46 -19.99
C GLY A 252 -1.26 -8.55 -19.25
N THR A 253 -2.07 -8.21 -18.27
CA THR A 253 -2.95 -9.16 -17.59
C THR A 253 -4.38 -9.00 -18.08
N PRO A 254 -5.04 -10.04 -18.64
CA PRO A 254 -6.47 -9.97 -18.96
C PRO A 254 -7.26 -9.69 -17.66
N ARG A 255 -8.10 -8.66 -17.66
CA ARG A 255 -8.99 -8.42 -16.51
C ARG A 255 -9.79 -9.68 -16.21
N ALA A 256 -9.87 -10.08 -14.95
CA ALA A 256 -10.58 -11.25 -14.46
C ALA A 256 -12.09 -11.16 -14.78
N GLY A 257 -12.45 -11.56 -15.96
CA GLY A 257 -13.75 -11.95 -16.49
C GLY A 257 -13.56 -13.18 -17.37
N ALA A 258 -12.31 -13.57 -17.66
CA ALA A 258 -11.93 -14.71 -18.46
C ALA A 258 -11.32 -15.81 -17.55
N ARG A 259 -12.13 -16.81 -17.29
CA ARG A 259 -11.84 -18.18 -16.79
C ARG A 259 -10.79 -18.36 -15.70
N SER A 260 -11.25 -18.90 -14.57
CA SER A 260 -10.43 -19.45 -13.47
C SER A 260 -9.32 -20.36 -14.02
N PRO A 261 -8.03 -20.16 -13.62
CA PRO A 261 -6.96 -21.09 -13.92
C PRO A 261 -6.98 -22.36 -13.05
N PHE A 262 -8.03 -22.57 -12.25
CA PHE A 262 -8.18 -23.80 -11.48
C PHE A 262 -8.88 -24.84 -12.35
N PRO A 263 -8.33 -26.08 -12.47
CA PRO A 263 -9.05 -27.15 -13.12
C PRO A 263 -10.36 -27.41 -12.36
N THR A 264 -11.45 -27.48 -13.10
CA THR A 264 -12.73 -27.95 -12.56
C THR A 264 -12.49 -29.35 -12.02
N ILE A 265 -12.63 -29.54 -10.71
CA ILE A 265 -12.69 -30.87 -10.12
C ILE A 265 -13.97 -31.48 -10.69
N MET A 266 -13.80 -32.35 -11.68
CA MET A 266 -14.88 -33.17 -12.19
C MET A 266 -15.34 -34.07 -11.01
N ALA A 267 -16.56 -33.82 -10.51
CA ALA A 267 -17.22 -34.74 -9.62
C ALA A 267 -17.35 -36.07 -10.37
N GLY A 268 -16.59 -37.09 -9.96
CA GLY A 268 -16.73 -38.44 -10.46
C GLY A 268 -18.12 -38.92 -10.12
N ALA A 269 -18.85 -39.30 -11.17
CA ALA A 269 -20.08 -40.06 -11.03
C ALA A 269 -19.75 -41.41 -10.39
N ALA A 270 -20.41 -41.73 -9.26
CA ALA A 270 -20.54 -43.04 -8.72
C ALA A 270 -21.74 -43.75 -9.34
#